data_72f338e5e1c24f0bbb24aedc592fbaa5
#
_entry.id   72f338e5e1c24f0bbb24aedc592fbaa5
#
_cell.length_a   1.000
_cell.length_b   1.000
_cell.length_c   1.000
_cell.angle_alpha   90.00
_cell.angle_beta   90.00
_cell.angle_gamma   90.00
#
_symmetry.space_group_name_H-M   'P 1'
#
loop_
_entity.id
_entity.type
_entity.pdbx_description
1 polymer ?
#
loop_
_entity_poly.entity_id
_entity_poly.type
_entity_poly.pdbx_seq_one_letter_code
_entity_poly.pdbx_strand_id
1 'polypeptide(L)'
;MFRGAITALVTPFKNEKVDEAALRDLIEFQIANGIDGLVPCGTTGESPTLSHDEHDRVIEITIDAAKKRVPVIAGTGSNSTAEALRLTRHAYEAGADGALIACPYYNKPTQEGLYRHFSQIAKSVPFPIVPYNIPGRTGVNMSPELIARLAKIDNIVGIKEASGSLKQMNDVLDLCGPEFDVLSGDDGFTLPLMAIGGKGIISVASNIVPADMAAMVDAAEAGDLAAARALHKKMSPDRKSTRLNSSHSLPSRMPSSA
;
A
#
# COMPACT_ATOMS: atom_id res chain seq x y z
N MET A 1 -1.90 12.36 -6.76
CA MET A 1 -2.37 12.64 -5.38
C MET A 1 -1.50 11.91 -4.35
N PHE A 2 -1.38 10.58 -4.40
CA PHE A 2 -0.44 9.84 -3.56
C PHE A 2 0.76 9.43 -4.41
N ARG A 3 1.93 9.96 -4.12
CA ARG A 3 3.16 9.79 -4.93
C ARG A 3 4.36 9.59 -4.01
N GLY A 4 5.47 9.19 -4.57
CA GLY A 4 6.72 9.07 -3.84
C GLY A 4 6.93 7.69 -3.20
N ALA A 5 7.73 7.65 -2.15
CA ALA A 5 8.03 6.46 -1.37
C ALA A 5 7.09 6.38 -0.15
N ILE A 6 6.13 5.48 -0.19
CA ILE A 6 5.11 5.29 0.85
C ILE A 6 5.39 3.97 1.56
N THR A 7 5.38 3.93 2.91
CA THR A 7 5.66 2.70 3.66
C THR A 7 4.39 1.93 4.00
N ALA A 8 4.32 0.67 3.56
CA ALA A 8 3.40 -0.30 4.12
C ALA A 8 3.93 -0.72 5.51
N LEU A 9 3.43 -0.09 6.56
CA LEU A 9 3.91 -0.30 7.92
C LEU A 9 3.70 -1.74 8.40
N VAL A 10 4.67 -2.28 9.13
CA VAL A 10 4.46 -3.45 9.99
C VAL A 10 3.68 -3.01 11.24
N THR A 11 2.96 -3.95 11.86
CA THR A 11 2.33 -3.73 13.16
C THR A 11 3.18 -4.40 14.24
N PRO A 12 3.85 -3.64 15.11
CA PRO A 12 4.61 -4.22 16.22
C PRO A 12 3.70 -4.87 17.26
N PHE A 13 4.11 -6.05 17.76
CA PHE A 13 3.40 -6.74 18.83
C PHE A 13 4.30 -6.99 20.03
N LYS A 14 3.70 -6.93 21.23
CA LYS A 14 4.33 -7.30 22.50
C LYS A 14 3.30 -8.01 23.36
N ASN A 15 3.65 -9.22 23.82
CA ASN A 15 2.74 -10.06 24.62
C ASN A 15 1.37 -10.24 23.93
N GLU A 16 1.38 -10.56 22.65
CA GLU A 16 0.19 -10.79 21.78
C GLU A 16 -0.74 -9.57 21.64
N LYS A 17 -0.31 -8.38 22.00
CA LYS A 17 -1.04 -7.13 21.80
C LYS A 17 -0.24 -6.19 20.92
N VAL A 18 -0.93 -5.26 20.28
CA VAL A 18 -0.26 -4.17 19.55
C VAL A 18 0.63 -3.38 20.50
N ASP A 19 1.92 -3.24 20.15
CA ASP A 19 2.86 -2.37 20.87
C ASP A 19 2.73 -0.94 20.32
N GLU A 20 1.85 -0.16 20.96
CA GLU A 20 1.58 1.22 20.53
C GLU A 20 2.82 2.12 20.59
N ALA A 21 3.71 1.91 21.55
CA ALA A 21 4.93 2.70 21.68
C ALA A 21 5.89 2.41 20.52
N ALA A 22 6.14 1.12 20.25
CA ALA A 22 6.98 0.72 19.13
C ALA A 22 6.40 1.15 17.77
N LEU A 23 5.06 1.16 17.61
CA LEU A 23 4.41 1.67 16.41
C LEU A 23 4.66 3.18 16.22
N ARG A 24 4.55 3.97 17.29
CA ARG A 24 4.87 5.41 17.24
C ARG A 24 6.33 5.67 16.91
N ASP A 25 7.24 4.92 17.50
CA ASP A 25 8.68 5.02 17.22
C ASP A 25 8.98 4.66 15.75
N LEU A 26 8.32 3.62 15.22
CA LEU A 26 8.45 3.25 13.81
C LEU A 26 7.95 4.37 12.89
N ILE A 27 6.81 5.01 13.20
CA ILE A 27 6.25 6.12 12.41
C ILE A 27 7.23 7.30 12.40
N GLU A 28 7.77 7.68 13.56
CA GLU A 28 8.78 8.74 13.64
C GLU A 28 10.04 8.40 12.84
N PHE A 29 10.52 7.14 12.93
CA PHE A 29 11.65 6.66 12.14
C PHE A 29 11.39 6.79 10.65
N GLN A 30 10.21 6.43 10.16
CA GLN A 30 9.85 6.55 8.75
C GLN A 30 9.88 8.01 8.28
N ILE A 31 9.19 8.89 9.01
CA ILE A 31 9.07 10.31 8.67
C ILE A 31 10.44 11.00 8.72
N ALA A 32 11.26 10.72 9.76
CA ALA A 32 12.60 11.28 9.89
C ALA A 32 13.55 10.86 8.76
N ASN A 33 13.26 9.75 8.07
CA ASN A 33 14.05 9.25 6.95
C ASN A 33 13.43 9.58 5.57
N GLY A 34 12.51 10.53 5.50
CA GLY A 34 12.05 11.11 4.23
C GLY A 34 10.98 10.30 3.49
N ILE A 35 10.20 9.46 4.20
CA ILE A 35 9.08 8.75 3.57
C ILE A 35 7.92 9.73 3.29
N ASP A 36 7.30 9.61 2.12
CA ASP A 36 6.24 10.49 1.62
C ASP A 36 4.83 10.12 2.10
N GLY A 37 4.66 8.96 2.73
CA GLY A 37 3.36 8.52 3.23
C GLY A 37 3.41 7.20 3.98
N LEU A 38 2.33 6.90 4.70
CA LEU A 38 2.24 5.75 5.58
C LEU A 38 0.96 4.93 5.28
N VAL A 39 1.09 3.61 5.25
CA VAL A 39 -0.05 2.69 5.10
C VAL A 39 -0.08 1.74 6.29
N PRO A 40 -0.85 2.06 7.36
CA PRO A 40 -1.17 1.10 8.43
C PRO A 40 -2.16 0.04 7.94
N CYS A 41 -2.22 -1.09 8.61
CA CYS A 41 -3.21 -2.16 8.39
C CYS A 41 -3.28 -2.69 6.94
N GLY A 42 -2.17 -2.60 6.19
CA GLY A 42 -2.03 -3.33 4.93
C GLY A 42 -1.71 -4.81 5.19
N THR A 43 -1.42 -5.57 4.12
CA THR A 43 -0.95 -6.97 4.23
C THR A 43 0.30 -7.07 5.11
N THR A 44 1.26 -6.15 4.94
CA THR A 44 2.50 -6.07 5.74
C THR A 44 2.22 -5.78 7.21
N GLY A 45 1.18 -5.02 7.51
CA GLY A 45 0.73 -4.71 8.87
C GLY A 45 -0.15 -5.79 9.49
N GLU A 46 -0.20 -6.98 8.91
CA GLU A 46 -0.90 -8.16 9.42
C GLU A 46 -2.41 -7.94 9.67
N SER A 47 -3.05 -7.12 8.84
CA SER A 47 -4.49 -6.80 8.95
C SER A 47 -5.40 -8.02 9.23
N PRO A 48 -5.19 -9.21 8.59
CA PRO A 48 -6.04 -10.36 8.85
C PRO A 48 -5.92 -10.96 10.27
N THR A 49 -4.88 -10.63 11.03
CA THR A 49 -4.64 -11.15 12.39
C THR A 49 -5.04 -10.16 13.48
N LEU A 50 -5.40 -8.93 13.12
CA LEU A 50 -5.91 -7.92 14.02
C LEU A 50 -7.42 -8.14 14.27
N SER A 51 -7.85 -7.99 15.51
CA SER A 51 -9.27 -7.77 15.78
C SER A 51 -9.72 -6.43 15.18
N HIS A 52 -11.04 -6.23 15.02
CA HIS A 52 -11.53 -4.96 14.49
C HIS A 52 -11.12 -3.76 15.37
N ASP A 53 -11.14 -3.93 16.70
CA ASP A 53 -10.73 -2.88 17.64
C ASP A 53 -9.23 -2.55 17.51
N GLU A 54 -8.38 -3.58 17.36
CA GLU A 54 -6.94 -3.38 17.13
C GLU A 54 -6.68 -2.73 15.77
N HIS A 55 -7.41 -3.13 14.73
CA HIS A 55 -7.29 -2.54 13.40
C HIS A 55 -7.62 -1.05 13.43
N ASP A 56 -8.76 -0.70 14.03
CA ASP A 56 -9.20 0.67 14.18
C ASP A 56 -8.18 1.48 15.00
N ARG A 57 -7.69 0.91 16.10
CA ARG A 57 -6.69 1.53 16.98
C ARG A 57 -5.36 1.80 16.30
N VAL A 58 -4.84 0.87 15.48
CA VAL A 58 -3.59 1.05 14.72
C VAL A 58 -3.70 2.22 13.72
N ILE A 59 -4.86 2.37 13.07
CA ILE A 59 -5.12 3.50 12.17
C ILE A 59 -5.11 4.82 12.94
N GLU A 60 -5.83 4.90 14.07
CA GLU A 60 -5.89 6.09 14.92
C GLU A 60 -4.52 6.52 15.43
N ILE A 61 -3.71 5.56 15.94
CA ILE A 61 -2.34 5.83 16.38
C ILE A 61 -1.49 6.38 15.24
N THR A 62 -1.62 5.79 14.04
CA THR A 62 -0.84 6.24 12.89
C THR A 62 -1.20 7.66 12.49
N ILE A 63 -2.48 8.01 12.47
CA ILE A 63 -2.95 9.37 12.17
C ILE A 63 -2.44 10.37 13.22
N ASP A 64 -2.59 10.02 14.51
CA ASP A 64 -2.14 10.87 15.63
C ASP A 64 -0.63 11.08 15.61
N ALA A 65 0.17 10.01 15.37
CA ALA A 65 1.63 10.11 15.32
C ALA A 65 2.12 10.84 14.07
N ALA A 66 1.49 10.63 12.90
CA ALA A 66 1.87 11.31 11.66
C ALA A 66 1.68 12.83 11.75
N LYS A 67 0.68 13.32 12.50
CA LYS A 67 0.40 14.75 12.74
C LYS A 67 0.33 15.56 11.44
N LYS A 68 -0.26 14.97 10.39
CA LYS A 68 -0.35 15.57 9.05
C LYS A 68 1.01 15.94 8.40
N ARG A 69 2.13 15.43 8.90
CA ARG A 69 3.46 15.61 8.27
C ARG A 69 3.58 14.86 6.95
N VAL A 70 2.93 13.70 6.89
CA VAL A 70 2.79 12.87 5.69
C VAL A 70 1.38 12.29 5.65
N PRO A 71 0.80 11.97 4.46
CA PRO A 71 -0.49 11.36 4.35
C PRO A 71 -0.52 9.94 4.95
N VAL A 72 -1.67 9.60 5.55
CA VAL A 72 -1.99 8.26 6.06
C VAL A 72 -3.06 7.64 5.18
N ILE A 73 -2.70 6.55 4.49
CA ILE A 73 -3.59 5.80 3.59
C ILE A 73 -3.94 4.48 4.28
N ALA A 74 -5.06 4.42 4.96
CA ALA A 74 -5.45 3.27 5.78
C ALA A 74 -5.73 2.02 4.93
N GLY A 75 -5.17 0.88 5.30
CA GLY A 75 -5.52 -0.41 4.72
C GLY A 75 -6.91 -0.84 5.21
N THR A 76 -7.91 -0.89 4.32
CA THR A 76 -9.30 -1.20 4.68
C THR A 76 -9.92 -2.30 3.81
N GLY A 77 -9.05 -3.04 3.10
CA GLY A 77 -9.49 -4.13 2.22
C GLY A 77 -10.01 -5.34 2.98
N SER A 78 -11.09 -5.92 2.47
CA SER A 78 -11.65 -7.20 2.92
C SER A 78 -12.24 -7.96 1.73
N ASN A 79 -12.40 -9.27 1.86
CA ASN A 79 -13.15 -10.09 0.91
C ASN A 79 -14.68 -9.99 1.09
N SER A 80 -15.13 -9.31 2.14
CA SER A 80 -16.51 -8.91 2.39
C SER A 80 -16.69 -7.42 2.09
N THR A 81 -17.58 -7.08 1.16
CA THR A 81 -17.89 -5.68 0.85
C THR A 81 -18.42 -4.92 2.07
N ALA A 82 -19.25 -5.58 2.89
CA ALA A 82 -19.81 -4.96 4.11
C ALA A 82 -18.71 -4.64 5.14
N GLU A 83 -17.73 -5.51 5.30
CA GLU A 83 -16.59 -5.27 6.19
C GLU A 83 -15.68 -4.16 5.64
N ALA A 84 -15.33 -4.20 4.34
CA ALA A 84 -14.55 -3.14 3.70
C ALA A 84 -15.23 -1.77 3.83
N LEU A 85 -16.55 -1.72 3.71
CA LEU A 85 -17.35 -0.48 3.95
C LEU A 85 -17.21 0.02 5.39
N ARG A 86 -17.30 -0.87 6.39
CA ARG A 86 -17.13 -0.52 7.80
C ARG A 86 -15.73 0.05 8.05
N LEU A 87 -14.70 -0.69 7.64
CA LEU A 87 -13.31 -0.30 7.83
C LEU A 87 -12.98 1.03 7.14
N THR A 88 -13.46 1.21 5.91
CA THR A 88 -13.23 2.43 5.13
C THR A 88 -13.93 3.64 5.75
N ARG A 89 -15.14 3.46 6.27
CA ARG A 89 -15.87 4.52 6.97
C ARG A 89 -15.17 4.92 8.26
N HIS A 90 -14.73 3.94 9.07
CA HIS A 90 -13.96 4.24 10.28
C HIS A 90 -12.68 5.04 9.94
N ALA A 91 -11.90 4.60 8.93
CA ALA A 91 -10.69 5.31 8.52
C ALA A 91 -10.96 6.77 8.11
N TYR A 92 -12.07 7.01 7.37
CA TYR A 92 -12.51 8.35 7.01
C TYR A 92 -12.87 9.19 8.24
N GLU A 93 -13.69 8.65 9.16
CA GLU A 93 -14.12 9.33 10.39
C GLU A 93 -12.95 9.60 11.34
N ALA A 94 -11.94 8.72 11.40
CA ALA A 94 -10.72 8.91 12.15
C ALA A 94 -9.78 9.98 11.55
N GLY A 95 -10.01 10.40 10.30
CA GLY A 95 -9.25 11.47 9.64
C GLY A 95 -8.04 11.00 8.83
N ALA A 96 -8.06 9.76 8.32
CA ALA A 96 -7.11 9.30 7.31
C ALA A 96 -7.21 10.16 6.04
N ASP A 97 -6.15 10.17 5.23
CA ASP A 97 -6.09 10.94 3.98
C ASP A 97 -6.57 10.11 2.77
N GLY A 98 -6.72 8.80 2.93
CA GLY A 98 -7.25 7.89 1.92
C GLY A 98 -7.31 6.45 2.41
N ALA A 99 -7.79 5.55 1.54
CA ALA A 99 -7.86 4.11 1.80
C ALA A 99 -7.15 3.30 0.74
N LEU A 100 -6.36 2.30 1.17
CA LEU A 100 -5.80 1.24 0.34
C LEU A 100 -6.67 -0.01 0.49
N ILE A 101 -7.24 -0.50 -0.63
CA ILE A 101 -8.23 -1.58 -0.61
C ILE A 101 -7.76 -2.72 -1.51
N ALA A 102 -7.31 -3.83 -0.90
CA ALA A 102 -6.96 -5.03 -1.65
C ALA A 102 -8.20 -5.65 -2.31
N CYS A 103 -7.99 -6.29 -3.47
CA CYS A 103 -9.04 -7.10 -4.08
C CYS A 103 -9.58 -8.14 -3.08
N PRO A 104 -10.89 -8.43 -3.10
CA PRO A 104 -11.43 -9.57 -2.38
C PRO A 104 -10.64 -10.83 -2.69
N TYR A 105 -10.07 -11.43 -1.65
CA TYR A 105 -9.25 -12.65 -1.70
C TYR A 105 -10.10 -13.87 -1.36
N TYR A 106 -9.64 -15.08 -1.71
CA TYR A 106 -10.29 -16.35 -1.44
C TYR A 106 -11.55 -16.61 -2.27
N ASN A 107 -12.56 -15.73 -2.23
CA ASN A 107 -13.84 -15.88 -2.94
C ASN A 107 -13.78 -15.54 -4.45
N LYS A 108 -12.65 -15.01 -4.95
CA LYS A 108 -12.31 -14.81 -6.37
C LYS A 108 -13.46 -14.23 -7.21
N PRO A 109 -13.90 -13.00 -6.96
CA PRO A 109 -14.98 -12.39 -7.72
C PRO A 109 -14.62 -12.21 -9.20
N THR A 110 -15.64 -12.11 -10.06
CA THR A 110 -15.48 -11.74 -11.47
C THR A 110 -15.07 -10.28 -11.60
N GLN A 111 -14.62 -9.84 -12.80
CA GLN A 111 -14.28 -8.42 -13.06
C GLN A 111 -15.47 -7.48 -12.75
N GLU A 112 -16.69 -7.88 -13.10
CA GLU A 112 -17.88 -7.10 -12.76
C GLU A 112 -18.17 -7.10 -11.25
N GLY A 113 -17.91 -8.19 -10.55
CA GLY A 113 -17.98 -8.26 -9.09
C GLY A 113 -17.00 -7.32 -8.42
N LEU A 114 -15.74 -7.27 -8.92
CA LEU A 114 -14.72 -6.31 -8.46
C LEU A 114 -15.16 -4.86 -8.70
N TYR A 115 -15.68 -4.56 -9.91
CA TYR A 115 -16.20 -3.22 -10.21
C TYR A 115 -17.28 -2.78 -9.21
N ARG A 116 -18.25 -3.65 -8.93
CA ARG A 116 -19.32 -3.36 -7.98
C ARG A 116 -18.80 -3.17 -6.55
N HIS A 117 -17.86 -4.03 -6.13
CA HIS A 117 -17.23 -3.93 -4.82
C HIS A 117 -16.56 -2.56 -4.61
N PHE A 118 -15.63 -2.18 -5.49
CA PHE A 118 -14.91 -0.90 -5.38
C PHE A 118 -15.84 0.31 -5.58
N SER A 119 -16.78 0.24 -6.54
CA SER A 119 -17.73 1.33 -6.77
C SER A 119 -18.65 1.57 -5.56
N GLN A 120 -19.08 0.52 -4.88
CA GLN A 120 -19.91 0.65 -3.69
C GLN A 120 -19.14 1.28 -2.54
N ILE A 121 -17.87 0.90 -2.35
CA ILE A 121 -17.01 1.49 -1.32
C ILE A 121 -16.72 2.96 -1.66
N ALA A 122 -16.36 3.27 -2.89
CA ALA A 122 -16.08 4.63 -3.34
C ALA A 122 -17.26 5.57 -3.11
N LYS A 123 -18.49 5.11 -3.33
CA LYS A 123 -19.72 5.89 -3.10
C LYS A 123 -20.03 6.08 -1.62
N SER A 124 -19.45 5.33 -0.72
CA SER A 124 -19.78 5.36 0.71
C SER A 124 -19.04 6.45 1.49
N VAL A 125 -17.95 6.99 0.95
CA VAL A 125 -17.08 7.98 1.61
C VAL A 125 -16.56 8.99 0.58
N PRO A 126 -16.47 10.28 0.92
CA PRO A 126 -15.98 11.30 0.01
C PRO A 126 -14.46 11.53 0.17
N PHE A 127 -13.66 10.46 0.20
CA PHE A 127 -12.21 10.60 0.29
C PHE A 127 -11.49 9.64 -0.66
N PRO A 128 -10.18 9.87 -0.93
CA PRO A 128 -9.41 9.12 -1.92
C PRO A 128 -9.33 7.61 -1.64
N ILE A 129 -9.52 6.80 -2.68
CA ILE A 129 -9.42 5.35 -2.64
C ILE A 129 -8.36 4.89 -3.64
N VAL A 130 -7.51 3.98 -3.20
CA VAL A 130 -6.49 3.30 -4.00
C VAL A 130 -6.78 1.80 -3.97
N PRO A 131 -7.37 1.22 -5.02
CA PRO A 131 -7.45 -0.23 -5.18
C PRO A 131 -6.05 -0.87 -5.17
N TYR A 132 -5.96 -2.10 -4.68
CA TYR A 132 -4.71 -2.84 -4.63
C TYR A 132 -4.84 -4.17 -5.37
N ASN A 133 -4.14 -4.29 -6.50
CA ASN A 133 -4.08 -5.49 -7.31
C ASN A 133 -2.85 -6.33 -6.94
N ILE A 134 -3.09 -7.51 -6.36
CA ILE A 134 -2.04 -8.47 -5.98
C ILE A 134 -2.50 -9.91 -6.22
N PRO A 135 -2.52 -10.37 -7.47
CA PRO A 135 -3.06 -11.67 -7.84
C PRO A 135 -2.35 -12.85 -7.18
N GLY A 136 -1.05 -12.71 -6.87
CA GLY A 136 -0.28 -13.74 -6.16
C GLY A 136 -0.77 -14.05 -4.74
N ARG A 137 -1.53 -13.12 -4.11
CA ARG A 137 -2.11 -13.32 -2.78
C ARG A 137 -3.63 -13.48 -2.82
N THR A 138 -4.31 -12.75 -3.69
CA THR A 138 -5.78 -12.75 -3.75
C THR A 138 -6.34 -13.88 -4.62
N GLY A 139 -5.54 -14.40 -5.55
CA GLY A 139 -5.97 -15.38 -6.54
C GLY A 139 -6.86 -14.77 -7.64
N VAL A 140 -6.96 -13.44 -7.70
CA VAL A 140 -7.72 -12.72 -8.73
C VAL A 140 -6.91 -11.51 -9.21
N ASN A 141 -6.91 -11.27 -10.52
CA ASN A 141 -6.23 -10.14 -11.16
C ASN A 141 -7.26 -9.15 -11.69
N MET A 142 -7.10 -7.86 -11.39
CA MET A 142 -7.84 -6.80 -12.06
C MET A 142 -7.27 -6.59 -13.47
N SER A 143 -8.11 -6.68 -14.50
CA SER A 143 -7.65 -6.36 -15.85
C SER A 143 -7.43 -4.85 -16.02
N PRO A 144 -6.54 -4.42 -16.94
CA PRO A 144 -6.35 -3.01 -17.24
C PRO A 144 -7.65 -2.27 -17.60
N GLU A 145 -8.57 -2.94 -18.31
CA GLU A 145 -9.88 -2.38 -18.70
C GLU A 145 -10.78 -2.16 -17.47
N LEU A 146 -10.74 -3.07 -16.49
CA LEU A 146 -11.45 -2.87 -15.23
C LEU A 146 -10.87 -1.69 -14.46
N ILE A 147 -9.54 -1.60 -14.37
CA ILE A 147 -8.87 -0.48 -13.69
C ILE A 147 -9.25 0.84 -14.36
N ALA A 148 -9.24 0.90 -15.69
CA ALA A 148 -9.67 2.08 -16.45
C ALA A 148 -11.15 2.45 -16.23
N ARG A 149 -12.02 1.46 -16.01
CA ARG A 149 -13.43 1.73 -15.61
C ARG A 149 -13.51 2.31 -14.20
N LEU A 150 -12.70 1.81 -13.25
CA LEU A 150 -12.63 2.31 -11.88
C LEU A 150 -12.06 3.72 -11.83
N ALA A 151 -11.06 4.04 -12.65
CA ALA A 151 -10.45 5.36 -12.76
C ALA A 151 -11.43 6.47 -13.19
N LYS A 152 -12.62 6.11 -13.70
CA LYS A 152 -13.70 7.07 -14.02
C LYS A 152 -14.54 7.45 -12.79
N ILE A 153 -14.28 6.87 -11.64
CA ILE A 153 -14.94 7.21 -10.36
C ILE A 153 -14.08 8.26 -9.66
N ASP A 154 -14.61 9.44 -9.44
CA ASP A 154 -13.86 10.65 -9.05
C ASP A 154 -12.90 10.47 -7.87
N ASN A 155 -13.27 9.67 -6.87
CA ASN A 155 -12.46 9.43 -5.69
C ASN A 155 -11.62 8.14 -5.75
N ILE A 156 -11.59 7.42 -6.87
CA ILE A 156 -10.59 6.39 -7.14
C ILE A 156 -9.41 7.04 -7.86
N VAL A 157 -8.40 7.41 -7.10
CA VAL A 157 -7.34 8.34 -7.54
C VAL A 157 -6.08 7.67 -8.09
N GLY A 158 -5.97 6.37 -7.94
CA GLY A 158 -4.80 5.61 -8.38
C GLY A 158 -4.96 4.13 -8.07
N ILE A 159 -3.88 3.38 -8.28
CA ILE A 159 -3.80 1.95 -7.99
C ILE A 159 -2.44 1.58 -7.40
N LYS A 160 -2.42 0.67 -6.42
CA LYS A 160 -1.23 -0.09 -6.06
C LYS A 160 -1.19 -1.36 -6.90
N GLU A 161 -0.22 -1.42 -7.84
CA GLU A 161 -0.11 -2.50 -8.81
C GLU A 161 1.02 -3.48 -8.42
N ALA A 162 0.67 -4.72 -8.20
CA ALA A 162 1.58 -5.80 -7.82
C ALA A 162 1.29 -7.11 -8.58
N SER A 163 0.88 -7.02 -9.84
CA SER A 163 0.70 -8.19 -10.72
C SER A 163 2.01 -8.89 -11.06
N GLY A 164 3.15 -8.18 -10.94
CA GLY A 164 4.45 -8.67 -11.40
C GLY A 164 4.63 -8.60 -12.92
N SER A 165 3.73 -7.92 -13.64
CA SER A 165 3.76 -7.77 -15.09
C SER A 165 3.97 -6.31 -15.51
N LEU A 166 5.18 -5.98 -15.98
CA LEU A 166 5.47 -4.64 -16.52
C LEU A 166 4.57 -4.31 -17.71
N LYS A 167 4.19 -5.32 -18.51
CA LYS A 167 3.23 -5.14 -19.59
C LYS A 167 1.88 -4.65 -19.06
N GLN A 168 1.33 -5.29 -18.03
CA GLN A 168 0.08 -4.86 -17.42
C GLN A 168 0.19 -3.46 -16.81
N MET A 169 1.31 -3.14 -16.16
CA MET A 169 1.57 -1.80 -15.61
C MET A 169 1.53 -0.73 -16.72
N ASN A 170 2.16 -1.02 -17.87
CA ASN A 170 2.10 -0.12 -19.04
C ASN A 170 0.68 0.01 -19.58
N ASP A 171 -0.05 -1.09 -19.77
CA ASP A 171 -1.42 -1.07 -20.26
C ASP A 171 -2.34 -0.22 -19.32
N VAL A 172 -2.11 -0.28 -18.00
CA VAL A 172 -2.84 0.55 -17.02
C VAL A 172 -2.51 2.04 -17.19
N LEU A 173 -1.22 2.39 -17.34
CA LEU A 173 -0.80 3.77 -17.56
C LEU A 173 -1.43 4.34 -18.84
N ASP A 174 -1.40 3.58 -19.93
CA ASP A 174 -1.96 3.99 -21.24
C ASP A 174 -3.48 4.19 -21.17
N LEU A 175 -4.21 3.30 -20.50
CA LEU A 175 -5.67 3.33 -20.45
C LEU A 175 -6.24 4.33 -19.44
N CYS A 176 -5.52 4.57 -18.32
CA CYS A 176 -6.00 5.47 -17.25
C CYS A 176 -5.54 6.91 -17.44
N GLY A 177 -4.45 7.13 -18.18
CA GLY A 177 -3.90 8.46 -18.43
C GLY A 177 -3.08 9.04 -17.25
N PRO A 178 -2.50 10.25 -17.43
CA PRO A 178 -1.45 10.81 -16.56
C PRO A 178 -1.96 11.26 -15.17
N GLU A 179 -3.27 11.49 -15.03
CA GLU A 179 -3.87 11.96 -13.76
C GLU A 179 -4.15 10.81 -12.78
N PHE A 180 -4.09 9.56 -13.24
CA PHE A 180 -4.29 8.38 -12.40
C PHE A 180 -2.96 7.88 -11.88
N ASP A 181 -2.77 7.89 -10.54
CA ASP A 181 -1.51 7.52 -9.93
C ASP A 181 -1.33 5.99 -9.90
N VAL A 182 -0.33 5.47 -10.62
CA VAL A 182 0.05 4.06 -10.59
C VAL A 182 1.27 3.90 -9.70
N LEU A 183 1.10 3.23 -8.55
CA LEU A 183 2.14 2.97 -7.56
C LEU A 183 2.56 1.51 -7.61
N SER A 184 3.85 1.24 -7.54
CA SER A 184 4.33 -0.13 -7.40
C SER A 184 3.90 -0.74 -6.05
N GLY A 185 3.48 -1.99 -6.08
CA GLY A 185 3.27 -2.79 -4.87
C GLY A 185 4.39 -3.80 -4.62
N ASP A 186 5.44 -3.79 -5.46
CA ASP A 186 6.63 -4.64 -5.35
C ASP A 186 7.88 -3.78 -5.45
N ASP A 187 8.74 -3.86 -4.42
CA ASP A 187 10.00 -3.09 -4.33
C ASP A 187 10.92 -3.33 -5.54
N GLY A 188 10.86 -4.53 -6.15
CA GLY A 188 11.66 -4.87 -7.33
C GLY A 188 11.19 -4.21 -8.62
N PHE A 189 9.89 -3.86 -8.71
CA PHE A 189 9.28 -3.23 -9.87
C PHE A 189 9.22 -1.71 -9.78
N THR A 190 9.63 -1.10 -8.67
CA THR A 190 9.54 0.35 -8.46
C THR A 190 10.24 1.14 -9.56
N LEU A 191 11.54 0.93 -9.73
CA LEU A 191 12.31 1.67 -10.74
C LEU A 191 11.85 1.37 -12.18
N PRO A 192 11.59 0.10 -12.60
CA PRO A 192 10.99 -0.18 -13.89
C PRO A 192 9.66 0.53 -14.14
N LEU A 193 8.75 0.54 -13.14
CA LEU A 193 7.47 1.22 -13.26
C LEU A 193 7.61 2.74 -13.36
N MET A 194 8.47 3.34 -12.55
CA MET A 194 8.73 4.79 -12.61
C MET A 194 9.34 5.20 -13.97
N ALA A 195 10.20 4.36 -14.54
CA ALA A 195 10.80 4.62 -15.86
C ALA A 195 9.78 4.67 -17.01
N ILE A 196 8.58 4.09 -16.83
CA ILE A 196 7.49 4.14 -17.81
C ILE A 196 6.34 5.07 -17.41
N GLY A 197 6.48 5.85 -16.31
CA GLY A 197 5.50 6.86 -15.90
C GLY A 197 4.77 6.62 -14.59
N GLY A 198 5.10 5.55 -13.85
CA GLY A 198 4.61 5.31 -12.48
C GLY A 198 5.02 6.42 -11.52
N LYS A 199 4.27 6.56 -10.42
CA LYS A 199 4.37 7.70 -9.50
C LYS A 199 5.05 7.37 -8.16
N GLY A 200 5.63 6.19 -8.01
CA GLY A 200 6.29 5.78 -6.77
C GLY A 200 5.92 4.36 -6.35
N ILE A 201 5.91 4.14 -5.05
CA ILE A 201 5.74 2.82 -4.45
C ILE A 201 4.98 2.87 -3.12
N ILE A 202 4.25 1.79 -2.81
CA ILE A 202 3.87 1.44 -1.44
C ILE A 202 4.74 0.24 -1.03
N SER A 203 5.84 0.54 -0.34
CA SER A 203 7.01 -0.31 -0.12
C SER A 203 6.91 -1.16 1.15
N VAL A 204 7.49 -2.35 1.12
CA VAL A 204 7.76 -3.19 2.30
C VAL A 204 9.19 -2.96 2.80
N ALA A 205 10.17 -2.89 1.89
CA ALA A 205 11.58 -2.71 2.24
C ALA A 205 11.85 -1.41 3.01
N SER A 206 11.05 -0.37 2.79
CA SER A 206 11.12 0.90 3.51
C SER A 206 10.96 0.78 5.04
N ASN A 207 10.36 -0.30 5.56
CA ASN A 207 10.36 -0.54 7.01
C ASN A 207 11.77 -0.66 7.60
N ILE A 208 12.76 -1.05 6.79
CA ILE A 208 14.15 -1.27 7.20
C ILE A 208 15.08 -0.19 6.63
N VAL A 209 14.88 0.19 5.37
CA VAL A 209 15.75 1.12 4.62
C VAL A 209 14.96 2.30 4.03
N PRO A 210 14.24 3.08 4.87
CA PRO A 210 13.38 4.16 4.37
C PRO A 210 14.14 5.23 3.60
N ALA A 211 15.28 5.67 4.09
CA ALA A 211 16.08 6.72 3.44
C ALA A 211 16.57 6.31 2.04
N ASP A 212 17.01 5.07 1.88
CA ASP A 212 17.46 4.58 0.57
C ASP A 212 16.28 4.43 -0.41
N MET A 213 15.09 4.06 0.09
CA MET A 213 13.89 3.95 -0.73
C MET A 213 13.41 5.33 -1.17
N ALA A 214 13.34 6.31 -0.27
CA ALA A 214 12.98 7.68 -0.58
C ALA A 214 13.97 8.27 -1.61
N ALA A 215 15.26 8.18 -1.34
CA ALA A 215 16.29 8.69 -2.26
C ALA A 215 16.24 8.02 -3.65
N MET A 216 15.90 6.74 -3.75
CA MET A 216 15.75 6.05 -5.04
C MET A 216 14.56 6.61 -5.82
N VAL A 217 13.45 6.86 -5.16
CA VAL A 217 12.23 7.40 -5.77
C VAL A 217 12.46 8.82 -6.21
N ASP A 218 13.06 9.67 -5.36
CA ASP A 218 13.42 11.06 -5.66
C ASP A 218 14.35 11.15 -6.88
N ALA A 219 15.39 10.32 -6.92
CA ALA A 219 16.31 10.26 -8.05
C ALA A 219 15.61 9.83 -9.35
N ALA A 220 14.69 8.86 -9.27
CA ALA A 220 13.91 8.41 -10.42
C ALA A 220 12.96 9.52 -10.93
N GLU A 221 12.29 10.24 -10.02
CA GLU A 221 11.40 11.35 -10.35
C GLU A 221 12.17 12.55 -10.97
N ALA A 222 13.37 12.81 -10.46
CA ALA A 222 14.28 13.83 -11.01
C ALA A 222 14.92 13.43 -12.37
N GLY A 223 14.70 12.19 -12.84
CA GLY A 223 15.31 11.67 -14.07
C GLY A 223 16.75 11.20 -13.90
N ASP A 224 17.32 11.19 -12.70
CA ASP A 224 18.65 10.64 -12.42
C ASP A 224 18.59 9.12 -12.31
N LEU A 225 18.49 8.49 -13.48
CA LEU A 225 18.44 7.03 -13.56
C LEU A 225 19.75 6.35 -13.12
N ALA A 226 20.87 7.07 -13.10
CA ALA A 226 22.13 6.50 -12.64
C ALA A 226 22.13 6.33 -11.12
N ALA A 227 21.77 7.38 -10.38
CA ALA A 227 21.60 7.33 -8.93
C ALA A 227 20.49 6.35 -8.52
N ALA A 228 19.32 6.42 -9.18
CA ALA A 228 18.21 5.51 -8.90
C ALA A 228 18.59 4.04 -9.09
N ARG A 229 19.33 3.68 -10.14
CA ARG A 229 19.82 2.32 -10.36
C ARG A 229 20.84 1.85 -9.32
N ALA A 230 21.72 2.74 -8.86
CA ALA A 230 22.69 2.44 -7.82
C ALA A 230 21.98 2.07 -6.51
N LEU A 231 21.00 2.87 -6.09
CA LEU A 231 20.17 2.64 -4.89
C LEU A 231 19.30 1.37 -5.06
N HIS A 232 18.67 1.18 -6.22
CA HIS A 232 17.91 -0.02 -6.54
C HIS A 232 18.76 -1.29 -6.39
N LYS A 233 20.01 -1.27 -6.85
CA LYS A 233 20.94 -2.40 -6.71
C LYS A 233 21.39 -2.58 -5.26
N LYS A 234 21.66 -1.49 -4.53
CA LYS A 234 22.06 -1.52 -3.12
C LYS A 234 21.00 -2.22 -2.25
N MET A 235 19.72 -1.92 -2.45
CA MET A 235 18.60 -2.51 -1.69
C MET A 235 18.21 -3.94 -2.13
N SER A 236 18.88 -4.53 -3.15
CA SER A 236 18.49 -5.85 -3.68
C SER A 236 18.58 -6.98 -2.65
N PRO A 237 19.57 -7.05 -1.72
CA PRO A 237 19.59 -8.01 -0.64
C PRO A 237 18.41 -7.86 0.33
N ASP A 238 18.09 -6.63 0.72
CA ASP A 238 17.03 -6.32 1.71
C ASP A 238 15.65 -6.68 1.18
N ARG A 239 15.40 -6.45 -0.12
CA ARG A 239 14.15 -6.84 -0.78
C ARG A 239 13.92 -8.36 -0.79
N LYS A 240 15.00 -9.15 -0.85
CA LYS A 240 14.91 -10.63 -0.74
C LYS A 240 14.61 -11.05 0.69
N SER A 241 15.26 -10.43 1.67
CA SER A 241 15.09 -10.75 3.08
C SER A 241 13.73 -10.27 3.62
N THR A 242 13.22 -9.12 3.22
CA THR A 242 11.87 -8.65 3.61
C THR A 242 10.75 -9.52 3.06
N ARG A 243 10.94 -10.14 1.90
CA ARG A 243 9.98 -11.13 1.37
C ARG A 243 9.93 -12.42 2.21
N LEU A 244 11.06 -12.80 2.82
CA LEU A 244 11.20 -14.02 3.63
C LEU A 244 10.98 -13.75 5.13
N ASN A 245 11.19 -12.52 5.61
CA ASN A 245 11.36 -12.20 7.03
C ASN A 245 10.43 -11.09 7.53
N SER A 246 9.39 -10.71 6.82
CA SER A 246 8.37 -9.80 7.41
C SER A 246 7.76 -10.36 8.72
N SER A 247 7.98 -11.65 8.97
CA SER A 247 7.54 -12.35 10.18
C SER A 247 8.64 -12.59 11.24
N HIS A 248 9.93 -12.25 11.00
CA HIS A 248 11.01 -12.73 11.89
C HIS A 248 11.77 -11.65 12.67
N SER A 249 11.64 -10.38 12.34
CA SER A 249 12.35 -9.30 13.05
C SER A 249 11.56 -8.67 14.20
N LEU A 250 10.25 -8.83 14.21
CA LEU A 250 9.35 -8.39 15.29
C LEU A 250 8.39 -9.54 15.62
N PRO A 251 7.88 -9.64 16.88
CA PRO A 251 6.82 -10.58 17.20
C PRO A 251 5.66 -10.42 16.22
N SER A 252 5.31 -11.50 15.52
CA SER A 252 4.26 -11.55 14.51
C SER A 252 3.19 -12.56 14.93
N ARG A 253 1.94 -12.31 14.58
CA ARG A 253 0.82 -13.24 14.75
C ARG A 253 0.60 -14.13 13.53
N MET A 254 1.28 -13.86 12.41
CA MET A 254 1.20 -14.74 11.26
C MET A 254 1.98 -16.03 11.49
N PRO A 255 1.45 -17.20 11.07
CA PRO A 255 2.21 -18.44 11.08
C PRO A 255 3.49 -18.23 10.25
N SER A 256 4.63 -18.64 10.82
CA SER A 256 5.86 -18.70 10.03
C SER A 256 5.60 -19.63 8.85
N SER A 257 5.63 -19.11 7.64
CA SER A 257 5.65 -19.97 6.45
C SER A 257 6.93 -20.80 6.51
N ALA A 258 6.77 -22.09 6.68
CA ALA A 258 7.82 -23.08 6.54
C ALA A 258 8.45 -23.04 5.14
#